data_f97e7d1cc304dd677ad7b22c9137ecdc
#
_entry.id   f97e7d1cc304dd677ad7b22c9137ecdc
#
_cell.length_a   1.000
_cell.length_b   1.000
_cell.length_c   1.000
_cell.angle_alpha   90.00
_cell.angle_beta   90.00
_cell.angle_gamma   90.00
#
_symmetry.space_group_name_H-M   'P 1'
#
loop_
_entity.id
_entity.type
_entity.pdbx_description
1 polymer ?
#
loop_
_entity_poly.entity_id
_entity_poly.type
_entity_poly.pdbx_seq_one_letter_code
_entity_poly.pdbx_strand_id
1 'polypeptide(L)'
;ESLRGEGGIIVNQNKEVFINPLLPRDIVSTSILNEISKTPTNPYVYLDMTKKSKEFLMYRFPFLYNECLKRGYKMDKDLIPIAPAHHYCMGGIKVDLFSRTSMNNLYAVGEASCTGVHGSNRLASNSLLEALVFAKQASENINSKINEIHYKDIIFESESYALDSYDELISYLKRK
;
A
#
# COMPACT_ATOMS: atom_id res chain seq x y z
N GLU A 1 9.01 -7.46 -0.81
CA GLU A 1 9.19 -8.05 0.54
C GLU A 1 9.51 -9.53 0.47
N SER A 2 8.72 -10.35 -0.20
CA SER A 2 8.95 -11.80 -0.30
C SER A 2 10.31 -12.16 -0.90
N LEU A 3 10.78 -11.43 -1.93
CA LEU A 3 12.13 -11.62 -2.48
C LEU A 3 13.23 -11.33 -1.46
N ARG A 4 13.05 -10.29 -0.62
CA ARG A 4 13.99 -9.99 0.47
C ARG A 4 14.00 -11.09 1.52
N GLY A 5 12.83 -11.64 1.87
CA GLY A 5 12.70 -12.77 2.78
C GLY A 5 13.39 -14.04 2.29
N GLU A 6 13.52 -14.23 0.98
CA GLU A 6 14.23 -15.35 0.35
C GLU A 6 15.72 -15.05 0.06
N GLY A 7 16.25 -13.98 0.64
CA GLY A 7 17.67 -13.64 0.60
C GLY A 7 18.08 -12.65 -0.50
N GLY A 8 17.10 -11.93 -1.06
CA GLY A 8 17.41 -10.79 -1.94
C GLY A 8 18.05 -9.66 -1.15
N ILE A 9 19.12 -9.09 -1.68
CA ILE A 9 19.85 -7.97 -1.10
C ILE A 9 19.59 -6.69 -1.88
N ILE A 10 19.68 -5.55 -1.19
CA ILE A 10 19.50 -4.24 -1.81
C ILE A 10 20.88 -3.58 -1.96
N VAL A 11 21.20 -3.16 -3.17
CA VAL A 11 22.47 -2.52 -3.50
C VAL A 11 22.26 -1.18 -4.17
N ASN A 12 23.19 -0.26 -3.96
CA ASN A 12 23.21 1.06 -4.59
C ASN A 12 23.76 1.01 -6.03
N GLN A 13 23.95 2.16 -6.65
CA GLN A 13 24.49 2.31 -8.01
C GLN A 13 25.91 1.75 -8.14
N ASN A 14 26.69 1.73 -7.05
CA ASN A 14 28.04 1.16 -6.98
C ASN A 14 28.03 -0.34 -6.68
N LYS A 15 26.84 -0.98 -6.61
CA LYS A 15 26.65 -2.39 -6.22
C LYS A 15 27.05 -2.68 -4.77
N GLU A 16 27.05 -1.68 -3.90
CA GLU A 16 27.34 -1.81 -2.49
C GLU A 16 26.07 -2.03 -1.70
N VAL A 17 26.09 -2.95 -0.73
CA VAL A 17 24.99 -3.18 0.21
C VAL A 17 24.98 -2.05 1.23
N PHE A 18 23.91 -1.30 1.32
CA PHE A 18 23.81 -0.14 2.20
C PHE A 18 22.77 -0.30 3.32
N ILE A 19 21.97 -1.38 3.29
CA ILE A 19 20.91 -1.64 4.28
C ILE A 19 20.70 -3.14 4.45
N ASN A 20 20.37 -3.57 5.68
CA ASN A 20 19.87 -4.92 5.90
C ASN A 20 18.46 -5.03 5.29
N PRO A 21 18.25 -5.91 4.29
CA PRO A 21 16.97 -6.03 3.59
C PRO A 21 15.83 -6.57 4.47
N LEU A 22 16.12 -7.17 5.61
CA LEU A 22 15.13 -7.77 6.51
C LEU A 22 14.57 -6.79 7.55
N LEU A 23 15.06 -5.56 7.59
CA LEU A 23 14.52 -4.51 8.46
C LEU A 23 13.05 -4.16 8.08
N PRO A 24 12.30 -3.53 8.98
CA PRO A 24 10.95 -3.03 8.71
C PRO A 24 10.86 -2.20 7.43
N ARG A 25 9.72 -2.24 6.76
CA ARG A 25 9.53 -1.62 5.43
C ARG A 25 9.78 -0.12 5.40
N ASP A 26 9.34 0.58 6.43
CA ASP A 26 9.51 2.02 6.60
C ASP A 26 11.00 2.39 6.67
N ILE A 27 11.79 1.64 7.44
CA ILE A 27 13.24 1.82 7.56
C ILE A 27 13.93 1.55 6.22
N VAL A 28 13.58 0.44 5.57
CA VAL A 28 14.15 0.09 4.25
C VAL A 28 13.78 1.15 3.21
N SER A 29 12.52 1.58 3.16
CA SER A 29 12.06 2.60 2.20
C SER A 29 12.76 3.94 2.43
N THR A 30 12.89 4.39 3.68
CA THR A 30 13.60 5.63 4.02
C THR A 30 15.07 5.54 3.62
N SER A 31 15.73 4.40 3.87
CA SER A 31 17.12 4.19 3.47
C SER A 31 17.30 4.20 1.94
N ILE A 32 16.36 3.61 1.20
CA ILE A 32 16.37 3.66 -0.27
C ILE A 32 16.20 5.09 -0.77
N LEU A 33 15.25 5.87 -0.22
CA LEU A 33 15.04 7.26 -0.60
C LEU A 33 16.28 8.12 -0.33
N ASN A 34 16.93 7.90 0.81
CA ASN A 34 18.19 8.57 1.14
C ASN A 34 19.31 8.22 0.16
N GLU A 35 19.37 6.96 -0.29
CA GLU A 35 20.38 6.53 -1.27
C GLU A 35 20.10 7.12 -2.66
N ILE A 36 18.84 7.12 -3.10
CA ILE A 36 18.40 7.74 -4.36
C ILE A 36 18.72 9.24 -4.38
N SER A 37 18.54 9.94 -3.26
CA SER A 37 18.79 11.38 -3.19
C SER A 37 20.25 11.78 -3.44
N LYS A 38 21.20 10.85 -3.27
CA LYS A 38 22.63 11.07 -3.57
C LYS A 38 22.92 11.05 -5.07
N THR A 39 22.07 10.43 -5.86
CA THR A 39 22.21 10.28 -7.32
C THR A 39 20.92 10.66 -8.06
N PRO A 40 20.57 11.95 -8.15
CA PRO A 40 19.28 12.39 -8.70
C PRO A 40 19.01 11.97 -10.15
N THR A 41 20.05 11.67 -10.92
CA THR A 41 19.95 11.18 -12.30
C THR A 41 19.46 9.74 -12.40
N ASN A 42 19.57 8.96 -11.30
CA ASN A 42 19.17 7.55 -11.25
C ASN A 42 18.20 7.34 -10.06
N PRO A 43 16.88 7.54 -10.24
CA PRO A 43 15.90 7.54 -9.15
C PRO A 43 15.51 6.12 -8.69
N TYR A 44 16.45 5.20 -8.61
CA TYR A 44 16.25 3.81 -8.17
C TYR A 44 17.53 3.24 -7.55
N VAL A 45 17.37 2.17 -6.83
CA VAL A 45 18.44 1.26 -6.38
C VAL A 45 18.18 -0.13 -6.98
N TYR A 46 18.96 -1.13 -6.62
CA TYR A 46 18.79 -2.46 -7.21
C TYR A 46 18.47 -3.51 -6.16
N LEU A 47 17.63 -4.47 -6.53
CA LEU A 47 17.45 -5.74 -5.86
C LEU A 47 18.29 -6.79 -6.56
N ASP A 48 19.16 -7.44 -5.82
CA ASP A 48 20.01 -8.52 -6.31
C ASP A 48 19.48 -9.87 -5.83
N MET A 49 19.09 -10.71 -6.79
CA MET A 49 18.65 -12.10 -6.60
C MET A 49 19.62 -13.09 -7.28
N THR A 50 20.76 -12.64 -7.78
CA THR A 50 21.67 -13.44 -8.61
C THR A 50 22.29 -14.63 -7.88
N LYS A 51 22.23 -14.65 -6.53
CA LYS A 51 22.63 -15.81 -5.72
C LYS A 51 21.64 -16.99 -5.74
N LYS A 52 20.45 -16.78 -6.34
CA LYS A 52 19.44 -17.82 -6.47
C LYS A 52 19.42 -18.38 -7.88
N SER A 53 19.18 -19.70 -7.99
CA SER A 53 19.10 -20.33 -9.31
C SER A 53 17.84 -19.90 -10.06
N LYS A 54 17.90 -19.96 -11.37
CA LYS A 54 16.76 -19.71 -12.25
C LYS A 54 15.57 -20.59 -11.91
N GLU A 55 15.81 -21.89 -11.68
CA GLU A 55 14.79 -22.89 -11.36
C GLU A 55 14.08 -22.53 -10.07
N PHE A 56 14.84 -22.15 -9.03
CA PHE A 56 14.28 -21.69 -7.76
C PHE A 56 13.38 -20.45 -7.95
N LEU A 57 13.87 -19.44 -8.68
CA LEU A 57 13.15 -18.19 -8.89
C LEU A 57 11.87 -18.41 -9.71
N MET A 58 11.92 -19.25 -10.74
CA MET A 58 10.76 -19.60 -11.55
C MET A 58 9.72 -20.40 -10.77
N TYR A 59 10.14 -21.30 -9.90
CA TYR A 59 9.23 -22.09 -9.07
C TYR A 59 8.60 -21.24 -7.96
N ARG A 60 9.41 -20.47 -7.24
CA ARG A 60 8.98 -19.74 -6.05
C ARG A 60 8.27 -18.42 -6.38
N PHE A 61 8.66 -17.77 -7.47
CA PHE A 61 8.18 -16.45 -7.90
C PHE A 61 7.83 -16.40 -9.39
N PRO A 62 6.98 -17.31 -9.91
CA PRO A 62 6.76 -17.44 -11.36
C PRO A 62 6.24 -16.14 -11.99
N PHE A 63 5.34 -15.45 -11.32
CA PHE A 63 4.80 -14.18 -11.80
C PHE A 63 5.88 -13.10 -11.88
N LEU A 64 6.63 -12.88 -10.79
CA LEU A 64 7.67 -11.84 -10.74
C LEU A 64 8.80 -12.12 -11.71
N TYR A 65 9.22 -13.39 -11.82
CA TYR A 65 10.25 -13.79 -12.77
C TYR A 65 9.85 -13.46 -14.22
N ASN A 66 8.62 -13.82 -14.61
CA ASN A 66 8.11 -13.56 -15.95
C ASN A 66 7.92 -12.06 -16.21
N GLU A 67 7.46 -11.28 -15.23
CA GLU A 67 7.31 -9.84 -15.37
C GLU A 67 8.67 -9.12 -15.53
N CYS A 68 9.69 -9.54 -14.80
CA CYS A 68 11.04 -9.05 -15.00
C CYS A 68 11.59 -9.42 -16.39
N LEU A 69 11.38 -10.67 -16.81
CA LEU A 69 11.83 -11.15 -18.11
C LEU A 69 11.19 -10.38 -19.28
N LYS A 70 9.89 -10.07 -19.20
CA LYS A 70 9.18 -9.22 -20.19
C LYS A 70 9.80 -7.82 -20.31
N ARG A 71 10.37 -7.31 -19.24
CA ARG A 71 11.05 -6.00 -19.18
C ARG A 71 12.56 -6.08 -19.47
N GLY A 72 13.06 -7.25 -19.91
CA GLY A 72 14.44 -7.46 -20.29
C GLY A 72 15.38 -7.85 -19.14
N TYR A 73 14.86 -8.10 -17.93
CA TYR A 73 15.66 -8.47 -16.77
C TYR A 73 15.54 -9.96 -16.45
N LYS A 74 16.68 -10.64 -16.35
CA LYS A 74 16.80 -12.03 -15.87
C LYS A 74 17.18 -11.98 -14.40
N MET A 75 16.23 -12.27 -13.49
CA MET A 75 16.41 -12.14 -12.03
C MET A 75 17.59 -12.97 -11.49
N ASP A 76 17.97 -14.05 -12.16
CA ASP A 76 19.09 -14.92 -11.83
C ASP A 76 20.45 -14.37 -12.32
N LYS A 77 20.47 -13.28 -13.10
CA LYS A 77 21.67 -12.72 -13.71
C LYS A 77 21.79 -11.21 -13.59
N ASP A 78 20.67 -10.52 -13.58
CA ASP A 78 20.61 -9.07 -13.66
C ASP A 78 20.15 -8.47 -12.33
N LEU A 79 20.67 -7.30 -12.00
CA LEU A 79 20.17 -6.47 -10.90
C LEU A 79 18.83 -5.84 -11.33
N ILE A 80 17.82 -5.96 -10.49
CA ILE A 80 16.48 -5.47 -10.77
C ILE A 80 16.32 -4.06 -10.19
N PRO A 81 16.06 -3.03 -11.02
CA PRO A 81 15.83 -1.67 -10.52
C PRO A 81 14.56 -1.62 -9.67
N ILE A 82 14.67 -1.03 -8.49
CA ILE A 82 13.58 -0.86 -7.54
C ILE A 82 13.57 0.55 -6.97
N ALA A 83 12.37 1.04 -6.66
CA ALA A 83 12.15 2.26 -5.89
C ALA A 83 11.01 2.03 -4.89
N PRO A 84 10.93 2.80 -3.79
CA PRO A 84 9.80 2.75 -2.89
C PRO A 84 8.52 3.17 -3.59
N ALA A 85 7.42 2.49 -3.27
CA ALA A 85 6.09 2.83 -3.74
C ALA A 85 5.11 2.75 -2.57
N HIS A 86 4.02 3.50 -2.68
CA HIS A 86 2.90 3.37 -1.74
C HIS A 86 2.38 1.93 -1.78
N HIS A 87 2.20 1.32 -0.61
CA HIS A 87 1.76 -0.06 -0.50
C HIS A 87 0.43 -0.20 0.23
N TYR A 88 0.25 0.50 1.35
CA TYR A 88 -0.93 0.43 2.21
C TYR A 88 -1.06 1.71 3.02
N CYS A 89 -2.29 2.22 3.15
CA CYS A 89 -2.60 3.36 4.00
C CYS A 89 -3.04 2.88 5.39
N MET A 90 -2.33 3.25 6.47
CA MET A 90 -2.74 2.98 7.84
C MET A 90 -3.72 4.04 8.38
N GLY A 91 -3.84 5.15 7.70
CA GLY A 91 -4.83 6.20 7.97
C GLY A 91 -6.19 5.89 7.34
N GLY A 92 -7.01 6.92 7.19
CA GLY A 92 -8.33 6.80 6.56
C GLY A 92 -9.45 7.38 7.42
N ILE A 93 -10.67 6.96 7.14
CA ILE A 93 -11.86 7.39 7.86
C ILE A 93 -11.85 6.78 9.27
N LYS A 94 -11.80 7.63 10.30
CA LYS A 94 -11.82 7.17 11.70
C LYS A 94 -13.11 6.43 12.00
N VAL A 95 -12.98 5.23 12.57
CA VAL A 95 -14.10 4.37 12.94
C VAL A 95 -13.97 3.84 14.37
N ASP A 96 -15.10 3.41 14.92
CA ASP A 96 -15.13 2.66 16.18
C ASP A 96 -15.01 1.13 15.95
N LEU A 97 -15.15 0.35 17.04
CA LEU A 97 -15.06 -1.11 16.98
C LEU A 97 -16.14 -1.79 16.10
N PHE A 98 -17.21 -1.08 15.76
CA PHE A 98 -18.28 -1.53 14.88
C PHE A 98 -18.16 -0.95 13.47
N SER A 99 -17.01 -0.36 13.14
CA SER A 99 -16.76 0.34 11.87
C SER A 99 -17.63 1.56 11.60
N ARG A 100 -18.29 2.13 12.61
CA ARG A 100 -19.10 3.33 12.47
C ARG A 100 -18.20 4.56 12.39
N THR A 101 -18.52 5.47 11.50
CA THR A 101 -17.90 6.79 11.41
C THR A 101 -18.56 7.78 12.36
N SER A 102 -18.10 9.03 12.37
CA SER A 102 -18.77 10.13 13.07
C SER A 102 -20.10 10.56 12.43
N MET A 103 -20.38 10.12 11.21
CA MET A 103 -21.64 10.38 10.52
C MET A 103 -22.62 9.23 10.77
N ASN A 104 -23.88 9.58 11.03
CA ASN A 104 -24.92 8.58 11.23
C ASN A 104 -25.11 7.73 9.96
N ASN A 105 -25.27 6.41 10.15
CA ASN A 105 -25.52 5.44 9.09
C ASN A 105 -24.37 5.30 8.06
N LEU A 106 -23.19 5.85 8.34
CA LEU A 106 -22.00 5.70 7.51
C LEU A 106 -20.98 4.81 8.20
N TYR A 107 -20.52 3.81 7.48
CA TYR A 107 -19.50 2.83 7.90
C TYR A 107 -18.31 2.88 6.97
N ALA A 108 -17.13 2.56 7.49
CA ALA A 108 -15.94 2.36 6.68
C ALA A 108 -15.19 1.11 7.16
N VAL A 109 -14.74 0.28 6.22
CA VAL A 109 -14.04 -0.99 6.50
C VAL A 109 -12.84 -1.18 5.58
N GLY A 110 -11.90 -2.02 5.97
CA GLY A 110 -10.68 -2.30 5.21
C GLY A 110 -9.75 -1.08 5.12
N GLU A 111 -8.98 -0.98 4.05
CA GLU A 111 -7.95 0.05 3.87
C GLU A 111 -8.51 1.49 3.89
N ALA A 112 -9.79 1.68 3.57
CA ALA A 112 -10.44 2.99 3.65
C ALA A 112 -10.65 3.48 5.09
N SER A 113 -10.63 2.58 6.08
CA SER A 113 -10.89 2.88 7.49
C SER A 113 -9.61 3.05 8.29
N CYS A 114 -9.67 3.93 9.30
CA CYS A 114 -8.65 4.06 10.34
C CYS A 114 -9.18 3.46 11.64
N THR A 115 -8.92 2.18 11.85
CA THR A 115 -9.31 1.43 13.05
C THR A 115 -8.32 1.63 14.20
N GLY A 116 -7.09 2.09 13.91
CA GLY A 116 -5.99 2.19 14.87
C GLY A 116 -5.21 0.89 15.08
N VAL A 117 -5.66 -0.25 14.57
CA VAL A 117 -5.05 -1.57 14.78
C VAL A 117 -3.60 -1.64 14.27
N HIS A 118 -3.30 -0.91 13.21
CA HIS A 118 -1.97 -0.94 12.59
C HIS A 118 -0.97 0.05 13.16
N GLY A 119 -1.43 1.03 13.91
CA GLY A 119 -0.57 2.13 14.37
C GLY A 119 0.08 2.84 13.18
N SER A 120 1.37 3.13 13.28
CA SER A 120 2.14 3.79 12.23
C SER A 120 2.79 2.84 11.21
N ASN A 121 2.77 1.53 11.47
CA ASN A 121 3.43 0.54 10.61
C ASN A 121 2.73 -0.82 10.67
N ARG A 122 2.03 -1.18 9.61
CA ARG A 122 1.25 -2.42 9.52
C ARG A 122 2.15 -3.66 9.46
N LEU A 123 1.90 -4.62 10.33
CA LEU A 123 2.51 -5.95 10.22
C LEU A 123 1.98 -6.68 8.98
N ALA A 124 2.85 -7.45 8.33
CA ALA A 124 2.51 -8.19 7.12
C ALA A 124 1.24 -9.04 7.29
N SER A 125 0.37 -9.03 6.28
CA SER A 125 -0.90 -9.76 6.19
C SER A 125 -2.03 -9.32 7.14
N ASN A 126 -1.77 -8.48 8.14
CA ASN A 126 -2.78 -8.06 9.11
C ASN A 126 -3.93 -7.25 8.50
N SER A 127 -3.73 -6.63 7.33
CA SER A 127 -4.81 -5.91 6.64
C SER A 127 -5.98 -6.81 6.23
N LEU A 128 -5.72 -8.06 5.86
CA LEU A 128 -6.78 -9.01 5.53
C LEU A 128 -7.60 -9.40 6.77
N LEU A 129 -6.92 -9.62 7.90
CA LEU A 129 -7.58 -9.91 9.17
C LEU A 129 -8.42 -8.72 9.64
N GLU A 130 -7.87 -7.52 9.60
CA GLU A 130 -8.61 -6.29 9.90
C GLU A 130 -9.87 -6.17 9.03
N ALA A 131 -9.71 -6.26 7.70
CA ALA A 131 -10.83 -6.13 6.78
C ALA A 131 -11.96 -7.13 7.07
N LEU A 132 -11.62 -8.40 7.32
CA LEU A 132 -12.60 -9.44 7.60
C LEU A 132 -13.31 -9.23 8.94
N VAL A 133 -12.55 -8.94 9.99
CA VAL A 133 -13.11 -8.76 11.34
C VAL A 133 -14.00 -7.53 11.40
N PHE A 134 -13.52 -6.40 10.90
CA PHE A 134 -14.28 -5.16 10.94
C PHE A 134 -15.47 -5.15 9.98
N ALA A 135 -15.38 -5.82 8.82
CA ALA A 135 -16.54 -6.01 7.93
C ALA A 135 -17.63 -6.85 8.60
N LYS A 136 -17.25 -7.89 9.33
CA LYS A 136 -18.19 -8.69 10.13
C LYS A 136 -18.87 -7.84 11.19
N GLN A 137 -18.10 -7.10 11.99
CA GLN A 137 -18.63 -6.21 13.03
C GLN A 137 -19.58 -5.15 12.45
N ALA A 138 -19.22 -4.56 11.31
CA ALA A 138 -20.08 -3.61 10.60
C ALA A 138 -21.40 -4.25 10.20
N SER A 139 -21.34 -5.44 9.56
CA SER A 139 -22.54 -6.13 9.08
C SER A 139 -23.49 -6.52 10.21
N GLU A 140 -22.97 -7.03 11.32
CA GLU A 140 -23.75 -7.36 12.50
C GLU A 140 -24.41 -6.11 13.11
N ASN A 141 -23.68 -5.00 13.21
CA ASN A 141 -24.21 -3.74 13.71
C ASN A 141 -25.26 -3.13 12.78
N ILE A 142 -25.06 -3.18 11.46
CA ILE A 142 -26.04 -2.71 10.48
C ILE A 142 -27.32 -3.55 10.57
N ASN A 143 -27.20 -4.88 10.58
CA ASN A 143 -28.35 -5.77 10.65
C ASN A 143 -29.18 -5.57 11.92
N SER A 144 -28.53 -5.30 13.06
CA SER A 144 -29.24 -5.03 14.33
C SER A 144 -30.07 -3.74 14.32
N LYS A 145 -29.75 -2.79 13.42
CA LYS A 145 -30.35 -1.46 13.35
C LYS A 145 -31.13 -1.19 12.07
N ILE A 146 -31.14 -2.10 11.12
CA ILE A 146 -31.70 -1.84 9.79
C ILE A 146 -33.16 -1.43 9.81
N ASN A 147 -33.92 -1.97 10.75
CA ASN A 147 -35.33 -1.64 10.91
C ASN A 147 -35.59 -0.29 11.60
N GLU A 148 -34.55 0.32 12.19
CA GLU A 148 -34.63 1.61 12.85
C GLU A 148 -34.27 2.76 11.90
N ILE A 149 -33.75 2.44 10.71
CA ILE A 149 -33.29 3.41 9.72
C ILE A 149 -34.51 3.95 8.98
N HIS A 150 -34.88 5.19 9.27
CA HIS A 150 -35.86 5.92 8.50
C HIS A 150 -35.19 6.63 7.33
N TYR A 151 -35.52 6.24 6.11
CA TYR A 151 -35.10 6.95 4.92
C TYR A 151 -35.82 8.30 4.87
N LYS A 152 -35.05 9.39 4.89
CA LYS A 152 -35.53 10.68 4.42
C LYS A 152 -35.25 10.74 2.93
N ASP A 153 -36.24 11.16 2.14
CA ASP A 153 -35.98 11.50 0.75
C ASP A 153 -34.92 12.61 0.71
N ILE A 154 -33.69 12.25 0.34
CA ILE A 154 -32.64 13.23 0.13
C ILE A 154 -32.89 13.78 -1.26
N ILE A 155 -33.48 14.95 -1.35
CA ILE A 155 -33.49 15.73 -2.59
C ILE A 155 -32.05 16.20 -2.77
N PHE A 156 -31.32 15.54 -3.64
CA PHE A 156 -30.05 16.07 -4.12
C PHE A 156 -30.39 17.26 -5.02
N GLU A 157 -30.31 18.48 -4.51
CA GLU A 157 -30.07 19.62 -5.37
C GLU A 157 -28.69 19.38 -5.98
N SER A 158 -28.66 18.89 -7.20
CA SER A 158 -27.45 18.73 -7.96
C SER A 158 -26.95 20.11 -8.37
N GLU A 159 -26.28 20.81 -7.46
CA GLU A 159 -25.24 21.72 -7.93
C GLU A 159 -24.16 20.80 -8.53
N SER A 160 -24.18 20.70 -9.84
CA SER A 160 -23.15 20.00 -10.57
C SER A 160 -21.86 20.80 -10.43
N TYR A 161 -21.09 20.53 -9.38
CA TYR A 161 -19.69 20.91 -9.37
C TYR A 161 -18.97 19.99 -10.33
N ALA A 162 -19.11 20.25 -11.62
CA ALA A 162 -18.21 19.73 -12.61
C ALA A 162 -16.86 20.42 -12.38
N LEU A 163 -15.97 19.76 -11.67
CA LEU A 163 -14.56 20.15 -11.68
C LEU A 163 -14.03 19.80 -13.07
N ASP A 164 -13.95 20.82 -13.92
CA ASP A 164 -13.60 20.67 -15.34
C ASP A 164 -12.13 20.27 -15.56
N SER A 165 -11.30 20.29 -14.50
CA SER A 165 -9.90 19.87 -14.59
C SER A 165 -9.31 19.38 -13.25
N TYR A 166 -8.25 18.57 -13.37
CA TYR A 166 -7.44 18.14 -12.23
C TYR A 166 -6.81 19.34 -11.47
N ASP A 167 -6.47 20.40 -12.17
CA ASP A 167 -5.89 21.61 -11.60
C ASP A 167 -6.88 22.38 -10.72
N GLU A 168 -8.17 22.39 -11.06
CA GLU A 168 -9.23 22.95 -10.22
C GLU A 168 -9.41 22.16 -8.93
N LEU A 169 -9.37 20.82 -8.99
CA LEU A 169 -9.42 19.97 -7.80
C LEU A 169 -8.24 20.27 -6.86
N ILE A 170 -7.03 20.36 -7.39
CA ILE A 170 -5.83 20.69 -6.63
C ILE A 170 -5.91 22.10 -6.03
N SER A 171 -6.42 23.07 -6.79
CA SER A 171 -6.65 24.43 -6.31
C SER A 171 -7.67 24.48 -5.17
N TYR A 172 -8.75 23.70 -5.25
CA TYR A 172 -9.77 23.58 -4.18
C TYR A 172 -9.18 22.97 -2.91
N LEU A 173 -8.39 21.89 -3.03
CA LEU A 173 -7.77 21.20 -1.89
C LEU A 173 -6.71 22.07 -1.19
N LYS A 174 -6.04 22.97 -1.90
CA LYS A 174 -5.05 23.89 -1.33
C LYS A 174 -5.66 25.10 -0.59
N ARG A 175 -6.95 25.36 -0.76
CA ARG A 175 -7.66 26.49 -0.12
C ARG A 175 -8.31 26.14 1.24
N LYS A 176 -8.25 24.87 1.63
CA LYS A 176 -8.69 24.36 2.93
C LYS A 176 -7.49 23.97 3.80
#